data_e6cade385532b0b2009e211ba687c3c0
#
_entry.id   e6cade385532b0b2009e211ba687c3c0
#
_cell.length_a   1.000
_cell.length_b   1.000
_cell.length_c   1.000
_cell.angle_alpha   90.00
_cell.angle_beta   90.00
_cell.angle_gamma   90.00
#
_symmetry.space_group_name_H-M   'P 1'
#
loop_
_entity.id
_entity.type
_entity.pdbx_description
1 polymer ?
#
loop_
_entity_poly.entity_id
_entity_poly.type
_entity_poly.pdbx_seq_one_letter_code
_entity_poly.pdbx_strand_id
1 'polypeptide(L)'
;MELFVKHFSELTAQELYEIYRLRVSVFVVEQKCCYQEVDDADKDAYHVWLRDKDGIEAYARVLPRGATFPEASIGRVIAVKRRCGLGKQIVAAAIDTAKEKLRADK
;
A
#
# COMPACT_ATOMS: atom_id res chain seq x y z
N MET A 1 -2.70 10.80 13.53
CA MET A 1 -2.75 9.93 12.35
C MET A 1 -2.28 8.54 12.75
N GLU A 2 -2.99 7.53 12.35
CA GLU A 2 -2.74 6.15 12.74
C GLU A 2 -2.12 5.33 11.62
N LEU A 3 -1.11 4.52 11.95
CA LEU A 3 -0.49 3.62 10.99
C LEU A 3 -1.11 2.23 11.10
N PHE A 4 -1.49 1.66 9.96
CA PHE A 4 -2.01 0.29 9.88
C PHE A 4 -1.12 -0.54 8.98
N VAL A 5 -0.81 -1.77 9.41
CA VAL A 5 -0.04 -2.75 8.64
C VAL A 5 -0.78 -4.07 8.74
N LYS A 6 -1.39 -4.51 7.63
CA LYS A 6 -2.17 -5.75 7.63
C LYS A 6 -1.92 -6.55 6.36
N HIS A 7 -1.79 -7.87 6.53
CA HIS A 7 -1.81 -8.78 5.39
C HIS A 7 -3.23 -8.78 4.82
N PHE A 8 -3.34 -9.10 3.51
CA PHE A 8 -4.66 -9.14 2.86
C PHE A 8 -5.68 -9.96 3.65
N SER A 9 -5.25 -11.09 4.21
CA SER A 9 -6.15 -11.97 4.97
C SER A 9 -6.69 -11.34 6.26
N GLU A 10 -6.07 -10.27 6.71
CA GLU A 10 -6.48 -9.58 7.95
C GLU A 10 -7.37 -8.37 7.69
N LEU A 11 -7.54 -8.00 6.42
CA LEU A 11 -8.32 -6.81 6.08
C LEU A 11 -9.82 -7.07 6.22
N THR A 12 -10.52 -6.07 6.74
CA THR A 12 -11.99 -6.10 6.72
C THR A 12 -12.49 -5.65 5.36
N ALA A 13 -13.75 -5.94 5.06
CA ALA A 13 -14.34 -5.51 3.80
C ALA A 13 -14.32 -3.97 3.67
N GLN A 14 -14.56 -3.26 4.77
CA GLN A 14 -14.53 -1.80 4.76
C GLN A 14 -13.14 -1.26 4.48
N GLU A 15 -12.11 -1.86 5.10
CA GLU A 15 -10.73 -1.47 4.87
C GLU A 15 -10.33 -1.68 3.42
N LEU A 16 -10.67 -2.84 2.87
CA LEU A 16 -10.37 -3.17 1.49
C LEU A 16 -11.04 -2.20 0.52
N TYR A 17 -12.30 -1.87 0.80
CA TYR A 17 -13.04 -0.92 -0.02
C TYR A 17 -12.35 0.44 -0.05
N GLU A 18 -11.94 0.95 1.12
CA GLU A 18 -11.28 2.25 1.20
C GLU A 18 -9.94 2.27 0.47
N ILE A 19 -9.17 1.20 0.63
CA ILE A 19 -7.88 1.06 -0.05
C ILE A 19 -8.06 1.06 -1.57
N TYR A 20 -8.96 0.23 -2.06
CA TYR A 20 -9.17 0.12 -3.51
C TYR A 20 -9.76 1.40 -4.10
N ARG A 21 -10.67 2.04 -3.37
CA ARG A 21 -11.23 3.31 -3.82
C ARG A 21 -10.13 4.36 -4.01
N LEU A 22 -9.22 4.45 -3.05
CA LEU A 22 -8.10 5.39 -3.14
C LEU A 22 -7.18 5.03 -4.32
N ARG A 23 -6.80 3.75 -4.44
CA ARG A 23 -5.91 3.32 -5.50
C ARG A 23 -6.48 3.57 -6.89
N VAL A 24 -7.74 3.25 -7.08
CA VAL A 24 -8.39 3.47 -8.37
C VAL A 24 -8.48 4.96 -8.68
N SER A 25 -8.81 5.78 -7.68
CA SER A 25 -8.88 7.23 -7.88
C SER A 25 -7.55 7.80 -8.35
N VAL A 26 -6.45 7.35 -7.76
CA VAL A 26 -5.12 7.89 -8.09
C VAL A 26 -4.59 7.30 -9.39
N PHE A 27 -4.57 5.98 -9.51
CA PHE A 27 -3.84 5.34 -10.61
C PHE A 27 -4.66 5.19 -11.87
N VAL A 28 -5.97 5.07 -11.76
CA VAL A 28 -6.82 4.90 -12.94
C VAL A 28 -7.45 6.23 -13.36
N VAL A 29 -8.08 6.93 -12.43
CA VAL A 29 -8.79 8.16 -12.75
C VAL A 29 -7.85 9.32 -13.00
N GLU A 30 -6.93 9.61 -12.04
CA GLU A 30 -6.02 10.75 -12.17
C GLU A 30 -4.90 10.50 -13.17
N GLN A 31 -4.25 9.35 -13.09
CA GLN A 31 -3.09 9.04 -13.93
C GLN A 31 -3.44 8.35 -15.23
N LYS A 32 -4.68 7.89 -15.36
CA LYS A 32 -5.19 7.24 -16.58
C LYS A 32 -4.32 6.07 -17.02
N CYS A 33 -3.83 5.31 -16.06
CA CYS A 33 -3.03 4.11 -16.35
C CYS A 33 -3.96 3.00 -16.85
N CYS A 34 -3.64 2.44 -18.00
CA CYS A 34 -4.46 1.41 -18.64
C CYS A 34 -3.97 0.01 -18.30
N TYR A 35 -3.88 -0.33 -17.02
CA TYR A 35 -3.45 -1.65 -16.60
C TYR A 35 -4.36 -2.14 -15.47
N GLN A 36 -4.21 -3.42 -15.13
CA GLN A 36 -5.02 -4.03 -14.09
C GLN A 36 -4.58 -3.51 -12.72
N GLU A 37 -5.32 -2.56 -12.16
CA GLU A 37 -4.94 -1.96 -10.88
C GLU A 37 -5.09 -2.94 -9.72
N VAL A 38 -6.20 -3.65 -9.68
CA VAL A 38 -6.44 -4.68 -8.65
C VAL A 38 -6.05 -6.01 -9.25
N ASP A 39 -4.97 -6.61 -8.76
CA ASP A 39 -4.43 -7.85 -9.31
C ASP A 39 -4.29 -8.92 -8.23
N ASP A 40 -3.92 -10.13 -8.65
CA ASP A 40 -3.82 -11.24 -7.71
C ASP A 40 -2.71 -11.08 -6.69
N ALA A 41 -1.71 -10.27 -6.98
CA ALA A 41 -0.63 -10.00 -6.02
C ALA A 41 -1.15 -9.33 -4.75
N ASP A 42 -2.28 -8.62 -4.81
CA ASP A 42 -2.90 -8.00 -3.63
C ASP A 42 -3.22 -9.03 -2.56
N LYS A 43 -3.52 -10.26 -2.95
CA LYS A 43 -3.90 -11.32 -1.99
C LYS A 43 -2.71 -11.79 -1.15
N ASP A 44 -1.50 -11.61 -1.66
CA ASP A 44 -0.28 -12.02 -0.96
C ASP A 44 0.42 -10.85 -0.29
N ALA A 45 -0.12 -9.66 -0.42
CA ALA A 45 0.55 -8.43 -0.01
C ALA A 45 0.24 -8.05 1.43
N TYR A 46 1.17 -7.31 2.03
CA TYR A 46 0.88 -6.49 3.19
C TYR A 46 0.46 -5.12 2.69
N HIS A 47 -0.61 -4.60 3.27
CA HIS A 47 -1.12 -3.27 2.95
C HIS A 47 -0.77 -2.37 4.12
N VAL A 48 -0.12 -1.25 3.81
CA VAL A 48 0.38 -0.31 4.82
C VAL A 48 -0.26 1.04 4.54
N TRP A 49 -0.92 1.62 5.53
CA TRP A 49 -1.53 2.92 5.31
C TRP A 49 -1.56 3.76 6.57
N LEU A 50 -1.60 5.07 6.34
CA LEU A 50 -1.79 6.07 7.39
C LEU A 50 -3.19 6.66 7.23
N ARG A 51 -3.92 6.69 8.32
CA ARG A 51 -5.31 7.13 8.32
C ARG A 51 -5.53 8.18 9.40
N ASP A 52 -6.24 9.25 9.06
CA ASP A 52 -6.72 10.19 10.04
C ASP A 52 -8.25 10.15 10.06
N LYS A 53 -8.88 11.14 10.71
CA LYS A 53 -10.34 11.17 10.83
C LYS A 53 -11.06 11.32 9.50
N ASP A 54 -10.37 11.81 8.48
CA ASP A 54 -10.95 12.06 7.15
C ASP A 54 -10.75 10.89 6.19
N GLY A 55 -9.98 9.88 6.59
CA GLY A 55 -9.75 8.72 5.75
C GLY A 55 -8.28 8.43 5.56
N ILE A 56 -7.96 7.66 4.53
CA ILE A 56 -6.57 7.26 4.23
C ILE A 56 -5.83 8.43 3.62
N GLU A 57 -4.68 8.78 4.22
CA GLU A 57 -3.85 9.88 3.74
C GLU A 57 -2.59 9.41 3.02
N ALA A 58 -2.16 8.18 3.24
CA ALA A 58 -1.02 7.60 2.54
C ALA A 58 -1.17 6.08 2.51
N TYR A 59 -0.60 5.45 1.48
CA TYR A 59 -0.73 4.01 1.28
C TYR A 59 0.48 3.45 0.55
N ALA A 60 0.84 2.20 0.84
CA ALA A 60 1.83 1.46 0.07
C ALA A 60 1.49 -0.02 0.11
N ARG A 61 1.86 -0.74 -0.96
CA ARG A 61 1.69 -2.19 -1.06
C ARG A 61 3.06 -2.84 -0.96
N VAL A 62 3.21 -3.83 -0.07
CA VAL A 62 4.46 -4.56 0.12
C VAL A 62 4.24 -6.00 -0.31
N LEU A 63 4.98 -6.44 -1.33
CA LEU A 63 4.85 -7.77 -1.89
C LEU A 63 5.98 -8.67 -1.44
N PRO A 64 5.69 -9.95 -1.16
CA PRO A 64 6.73 -10.92 -0.81
C PRO A 64 7.55 -11.30 -2.04
N ARG A 65 8.68 -11.96 -1.79
CA ARG A 65 9.50 -12.50 -2.85
C ARG A 65 8.68 -13.47 -3.70
N GLY A 66 8.85 -13.38 -4.99
CA GLY A 66 8.23 -14.32 -5.92
C GLY A 66 6.80 -14.00 -6.31
N ALA A 67 6.18 -12.95 -5.74
CA ALA A 67 4.82 -12.59 -6.12
C ALA A 67 4.79 -11.95 -7.51
N THR A 68 5.66 -10.98 -7.75
CA THR A 68 5.77 -10.29 -9.04
C THR A 68 7.24 -10.25 -9.47
N PHE A 69 8.13 -10.03 -8.51
CA PHE A 69 9.57 -9.94 -8.73
C PHE A 69 10.28 -10.96 -7.86
N PRO A 70 11.54 -11.33 -8.20
CA PRO A 70 12.31 -12.25 -7.37
C PRO A 70 12.52 -11.77 -5.94
N GLU A 71 12.63 -10.45 -5.75
CA GLU A 71 12.77 -9.87 -4.41
C GLU A 71 11.45 -9.34 -3.90
N ALA A 72 11.39 -9.07 -2.59
CA ALA A 72 10.28 -8.32 -2.02
C ALA A 72 10.24 -6.92 -2.64
N SER A 73 9.05 -6.40 -2.87
CA SER A 73 8.91 -5.13 -3.55
C SER A 73 7.87 -4.24 -2.87
N ILE A 74 8.02 -2.93 -3.06
CA ILE A 74 7.09 -1.93 -2.56
C ILE A 74 6.55 -1.19 -3.76
N GLY A 75 5.23 -1.08 -3.84
CA GLY A 75 4.61 -0.38 -4.95
C GLY A 75 3.30 0.26 -4.55
N ARG A 76 2.63 0.85 -5.52
CA ARG A 76 1.36 1.56 -5.33
C ARG A 76 1.44 2.60 -4.23
N VAL A 77 2.57 3.33 -4.15
CA VAL A 77 2.80 4.34 -3.11
C VAL A 77 1.96 5.57 -3.41
N ILE A 78 1.16 5.99 -2.43
CA ILE A 78 0.28 7.15 -2.54
C ILE A 78 0.48 8.06 -1.33
N ALA A 79 0.57 9.38 -1.57
CA ALA A 79 0.55 10.38 -0.51
C ALA A 79 -0.47 11.44 -0.95
N VAL A 80 -1.60 11.50 -0.23
CA VAL A 80 -2.70 12.39 -0.61
C VAL A 80 -2.29 13.85 -0.42
N LYS A 81 -1.65 14.16 0.71
CA LYS A 81 -1.16 15.52 0.99
C LYS A 81 0.35 15.55 0.77
N ARG A 82 0.75 15.99 -0.39
CA ARG A 82 2.15 15.88 -0.82
C ARG A 82 3.16 16.68 0.00
N ARG A 83 2.73 17.76 0.65
CA ARG A 83 3.64 18.67 1.35
C ARG A 83 3.87 18.34 2.83
N CYS A 84 3.33 17.23 3.31
CA CYS A 84 3.38 16.90 4.73
C CYS A 84 4.39 15.80 5.06
N GLY A 85 5.25 15.42 4.11
CA GLY A 85 6.20 14.36 4.34
C GLY A 85 5.59 12.96 4.41
N LEU A 86 4.33 12.80 4.00
CA LEU A 86 3.62 11.54 4.08
C LEU A 86 4.26 10.46 3.20
N GLY A 87 4.77 10.86 2.03
CA GLY A 87 5.44 9.93 1.14
C GLY A 87 6.62 9.25 1.82
N LYS A 88 7.45 10.03 2.51
CA LYS A 88 8.59 9.48 3.25
C LYS A 88 8.14 8.58 4.38
N GLN A 89 7.11 8.99 5.12
CA GLN A 89 6.59 8.21 6.23
C GLN A 89 6.06 6.86 5.77
N ILE A 90 5.28 6.85 4.69
CA ILE A 90 4.68 5.61 4.21
C ILE A 90 5.74 4.67 3.60
N VAL A 91 6.72 5.21 2.90
CA VAL A 91 7.81 4.40 2.35
C VAL A 91 8.64 3.81 3.48
N ALA A 92 8.95 4.59 4.51
CA ALA A 92 9.69 4.08 5.67
C ALA A 92 8.92 2.96 6.37
N ALA A 93 7.61 3.13 6.54
CA ALA A 93 6.77 2.11 7.14
C ALA A 93 6.73 0.84 6.29
N ALA A 94 6.69 1.00 4.96
CA ALA A 94 6.69 -0.14 4.05
C ALA A 94 8.01 -0.89 4.09
N ILE A 95 9.13 -0.17 4.18
CA ILE A 95 10.45 -0.80 4.31
C ILE A 95 10.53 -1.59 5.61
N ASP A 96 10.06 -1.01 6.71
CA ASP A 96 10.03 -1.70 8.00
C ASP A 96 9.16 -2.96 7.93
N THR A 97 8.02 -2.87 7.25
CA THR A 97 7.14 -4.02 7.06
C THR A 97 7.84 -5.14 6.29
N ALA A 98 8.54 -4.79 5.22
CA ALA A 98 9.28 -5.77 4.43
C ALA A 98 10.33 -6.47 5.27
N LYS A 99 11.05 -5.71 6.10
CA LYS A 99 12.10 -6.29 6.95
C LYS A 99 11.52 -7.17 8.05
N GLU A 100 10.46 -6.72 8.72
CA GLU A 100 9.91 -7.42 9.88
C GLU A 100 9.00 -8.58 9.49
N LYS A 101 8.13 -8.38 8.53
CA LYS A 101 7.11 -9.36 8.17
C LYS A 101 7.56 -10.31 7.09
N LEU A 102 8.35 -9.84 6.15
CA LEU A 102 8.80 -10.64 5.02
C LEU A 102 10.27 -11.04 5.11
N ARG A 103 10.96 -10.54 6.13
CA ARG A 103 12.38 -10.80 6.37
C ARG A 103 13.24 -10.49 5.15
N ALA A 104 12.88 -9.42 4.45
CA ALA A 104 13.63 -8.98 3.28
C ALA A 104 14.89 -8.26 3.72
N ASP A 105 15.94 -8.38 2.91
CA ASP A 105 17.20 -7.68 3.17
C ASP A 105 17.16 -6.25 2.67
N LYS A 106 16.00 -5.76 2.44
CA LYS A 106 15.63 -4.38 2.17
C LYS A 106 14.59 -4.25 1.09
#